data_dfb3ca2a72545f492f39aadc44c604af
#
_entry.id   dfb3ca2a72545f492f39aadc44c604af
#
_cell.length_a   1.000
_cell.length_b   1.000
_cell.length_c   1.000
_cell.angle_alpha   90.00
_cell.angle_beta   90.00
_cell.angle_gamma   90.00
#
_symmetry.space_group_name_H-M   'P 1'
#
loop_
_entity.id
_entity.type
_entity.pdbx_description
1 polymer ?
#
loop_
_entity_poly.entity_id
_entity_poly.type
_entity_poly.pdbx_seq_one_letter_code
_entity_poly.pdbx_strand_id
1 'polypeptide(L)'
;MKTNIHILPAICILCFCACKSGNASSLNKNDVIQDTIKTFTLPAIPPMMTAPEQRADFLVKHYWDNVNFADTNYIHHPEVTEQAWADYCDILNHVPLETAQEAMRKTIEQTNVDKKVFTYITDLADKYLYDPNSPMRNEEFYIPVLDAMLASPLLEEIEKVRPKARRELAQKNRIGT
;
A
#
# COMPACT_ATOMS: atom_id res chain seq x y z
N MET A 1 65.89 8.77 42.83
CA MET A 1 65.92 7.84 43.97
C MET A 1 64.88 6.75 43.62
N LYS A 2 65.43 5.67 43.21
CA LYS A 2 65.43 4.37 43.89
C LYS A 2 64.02 3.73 43.85
N THR A 3 63.80 2.80 42.94
CA THR A 3 64.09 1.36 43.02
C THR A 3 62.80 0.62 43.48
N ASN A 4 62.29 -0.36 42.90
CA ASN A 4 62.61 -1.65 42.35
C ASN A 4 61.31 -2.48 42.45
N ILE A 5 60.91 -3.14 41.43
CA ILE A 5 61.28 -4.54 41.06
C ILE A 5 60.49 -5.62 41.88
N HIS A 6 59.79 -6.48 41.25
CA HIS A 6 59.87 -7.94 41.12
C HIS A 6 58.47 -8.52 40.83
N ILE A 7 58.28 -9.10 39.69
CA ILE A 7 58.55 -10.49 39.30
C ILE A 7 57.41 -11.45 39.69
N LEU A 8 56.85 -11.98 38.60
CA LEU A 8 56.15 -13.27 38.36
C LEU A 8 56.65 -14.42 39.31
N PRO A 9 56.01 -15.55 39.42
CA PRO A 9 55.38 -16.33 38.35
C PRO A 9 54.13 -17.20 38.79
N ALA A 10 53.40 -17.60 37.82
CA ALA A 10 53.29 -18.93 37.24
C ALA A 10 52.39 -19.99 37.91
N ILE A 11 51.66 -20.65 37.06
CA ILE A 11 51.46 -22.08 36.92
C ILE A 11 50.20 -22.69 37.53
N CYS A 12 49.42 -23.20 36.60
CA CYS A 12 48.71 -24.50 36.53
C CYS A 12 47.59 -24.75 37.55
N ILE A 13 46.48 -25.22 37.12
CA ILE A 13 46.21 -26.63 36.82
C ILE A 13 44.80 -26.78 36.24
N LEU A 14 44.74 -27.54 35.19
CA LEU A 14 43.57 -28.16 34.59
C LEU A 14 42.72 -28.88 35.63
N CYS A 15 41.40 -28.68 35.57
CA CYS A 15 40.47 -29.69 35.96
C CYS A 15 39.34 -29.81 34.95
N PHE A 16 39.46 -30.87 34.17
CA PHE A 16 38.36 -31.45 33.44
C PHE A 16 37.30 -31.93 34.43
N CYS A 17 36.09 -31.47 34.27
CA CYS A 17 34.92 -32.24 34.69
C CYS A 17 33.85 -32.13 33.63
N ALA A 18 33.77 -33.19 32.86
CA ALA A 18 32.61 -33.49 32.06
C ALA A 18 31.47 -33.93 33.00
N CYS A 19 30.35 -33.21 32.89
CA CYS A 19 29.06 -33.79 33.25
C CYS A 19 28.03 -33.44 32.22
N LYS A 20 27.58 -34.42 31.60
CA LYS A 20 26.51 -34.69 30.70
C LYS A 20 25.17 -34.37 31.38
N SER A 21 24.27 -33.73 30.67
CA SER A 21 22.86 -34.09 30.60
C SER A 21 21.97 -32.86 30.39
N GLY A 22 21.44 -32.71 29.23
CA GLY A 22 20.03 -32.73 28.93
C GLY A 22 19.24 -31.49 29.37
N ASN A 23 19.00 -30.56 28.47
CA ASN A 23 17.64 -30.28 28.00
C ASN A 23 17.75 -29.32 26.84
N ALA A 24 17.38 -29.80 25.68
CA ALA A 24 17.07 -28.93 24.56
C ALA A 24 15.81 -28.16 24.91
N SER A 25 15.96 -26.99 25.51
CA SER A 25 14.90 -25.99 25.50
C SER A 25 14.82 -25.48 24.09
N SER A 26 13.69 -25.76 23.44
CA SER A 26 13.29 -25.21 22.16
C SER A 26 13.55 -23.72 22.20
N LEU A 27 14.53 -23.26 21.45
CA LEU A 27 14.62 -21.89 21.02
C LEU A 27 13.36 -21.62 20.22
N ASN A 28 12.48 -20.86 20.82
CA ASN A 28 11.46 -20.12 20.13
C ASN A 28 12.15 -19.47 18.93
N LYS A 29 11.94 -20.01 17.75
CA LYS A 29 12.07 -19.24 16.54
C LYS A 29 11.07 -18.10 16.69
N ASN A 30 11.54 -16.98 17.20
CA ASN A 30 10.93 -15.73 16.85
C ASN A 30 10.98 -15.73 15.33
N ASP A 31 9.85 -15.97 14.70
CA ASP A 31 9.60 -15.57 13.36
C ASP A 31 9.79 -14.05 13.37
N VAL A 32 11.00 -13.61 13.13
CA VAL A 32 11.28 -12.29 12.62
C VAL A 32 10.57 -12.33 11.26
N ILE A 33 9.34 -11.86 11.24
CA ILE A 33 8.69 -11.47 10.00
C ILE A 33 9.69 -10.51 9.39
N GLN A 34 10.42 -11.00 8.42
CA GLN A 34 11.34 -10.18 7.64
C GLN A 34 10.41 -9.27 6.85
N ASP A 35 10.21 -8.08 7.40
CA ASP A 35 9.42 -7.00 6.81
C ASP A 35 10.16 -6.61 5.53
N THR A 36 9.87 -7.34 4.46
CA THR A 36 10.44 -7.06 3.15
C THR A 36 9.84 -5.73 2.71
N ILE A 37 10.64 -4.68 2.76
CA ILE A 37 10.27 -3.35 2.27
C ILE A 37 9.66 -3.53 0.88
N LYS A 38 8.36 -3.32 0.79
CA LYS A 38 7.66 -3.34 -0.48
C LYS A 38 8.09 -2.12 -1.29
N THR A 39 8.38 -2.32 -2.54
CA THR A 39 8.64 -1.24 -3.49
C THR A 39 7.51 -1.22 -4.51
N PHE A 40 7.00 -0.04 -4.81
CA PHE A 40 6.07 0.14 -5.92
C PHE A 40 6.87 0.25 -7.22
N THR A 41 6.49 -0.53 -8.21
CA THR A 41 7.15 -0.53 -9.52
C THR A 41 6.14 -0.23 -10.61
N LEU A 42 6.34 0.87 -11.31
CA LEU A 42 5.52 1.24 -12.46
C LEU A 42 5.66 0.21 -13.60
N PRO A 43 4.61 0.01 -14.39
CA PRO A 43 4.70 -0.80 -15.60
C PRO A 43 5.67 -0.17 -16.62
N ALA A 44 6.40 -1.01 -17.33
CA ALA A 44 7.29 -0.54 -18.38
C ALA A 44 6.47 -0.03 -19.58
N ILE A 45 6.61 1.26 -19.89
CA ILE A 45 5.95 1.87 -21.04
C ILE A 45 6.64 1.37 -22.32
N PRO A 46 5.89 0.83 -23.31
CA PRO A 46 6.47 0.39 -24.58
C PRO A 46 7.27 1.51 -25.26
N PRO A 47 8.52 1.23 -25.71
CA PRO A 47 9.40 2.27 -26.29
C PRO A 47 8.81 2.98 -27.52
N MET A 48 7.88 2.33 -28.23
CA MET A 48 7.20 2.91 -29.39
C MET A 48 6.18 3.98 -29.01
N MET A 49 5.75 4.06 -27.74
CA MET A 49 4.84 5.10 -27.25
C MET A 49 5.65 6.35 -26.91
N THR A 50 5.78 7.25 -27.87
CA THR A 50 6.58 8.49 -27.73
C THR A 50 5.74 9.71 -27.39
N ALA A 51 4.46 9.73 -27.80
CA ALA A 51 3.56 10.84 -27.51
C ALA A 51 3.17 10.86 -26.01
N PRO A 52 3.21 12.02 -25.34
CA PRO A 52 2.86 12.14 -23.92
C PRO A 52 1.47 11.59 -23.60
N GLU A 53 0.49 11.85 -24.45
CA GLU A 53 -0.90 11.43 -24.28
C GLU A 53 -1.03 9.89 -24.33
N GLN A 54 -0.29 9.23 -25.23
CA GLN A 54 -0.26 7.76 -25.32
C GLN A 54 0.39 7.15 -24.08
N ARG A 55 1.43 7.78 -23.55
CA ARG A 55 2.13 7.34 -22.35
C ARG A 55 1.25 7.49 -21.10
N ALA A 56 0.53 8.61 -21.00
CA ALA A 56 -0.42 8.86 -19.91
C ALA A 56 -1.58 7.86 -19.95
N ASP A 57 -2.18 7.63 -21.13
CA ASP A 57 -3.24 6.65 -21.32
C ASP A 57 -2.79 5.23 -20.94
N PHE A 58 -1.59 4.84 -21.37
CA PHE A 58 -1.01 3.55 -20.99
C PHE A 58 -0.80 3.45 -19.48
N LEU A 59 -0.16 4.45 -18.87
CA LEU A 59 0.12 4.43 -17.44
C LEU A 59 -1.17 4.36 -16.60
N VAL A 60 -2.18 5.14 -16.92
CA VAL A 60 -3.45 5.15 -16.20
C VAL A 60 -4.12 3.77 -16.23
N LYS A 61 -4.08 3.09 -17.37
CA LYS A 61 -4.71 1.77 -17.56
C LYS A 61 -3.94 0.61 -16.91
N HIS A 62 -2.62 0.76 -16.76
CA HIS A 62 -1.71 -0.29 -16.33
C HIS A 62 -0.99 0.00 -15.01
N TYR A 63 -1.32 1.10 -14.36
CA TYR A 63 -0.60 1.61 -13.18
C TYR A 63 -0.40 0.55 -12.10
N TRP A 64 -1.43 -0.24 -11.84
CA TRP A 64 -1.47 -1.23 -10.78
C TRP A 64 -1.17 -2.67 -11.22
N ASP A 65 -0.76 -2.89 -12.49
CA ASP A 65 -0.55 -4.24 -13.02
C ASP A 65 0.54 -5.03 -12.27
N ASN A 66 1.51 -4.34 -11.66
CA ASN A 66 2.58 -4.97 -10.87
C ASN A 66 2.21 -5.14 -9.38
N VAL A 67 1.00 -4.77 -8.96
CA VAL A 67 0.53 -4.87 -7.57
C VAL A 67 -0.39 -6.08 -7.42
N ASN A 68 -0.05 -6.94 -6.47
CA ASN A 68 -0.94 -8.00 -6.05
C ASN A 68 -1.81 -7.52 -4.87
N PHE A 69 -3.04 -7.11 -5.14
CA PHE A 69 -3.97 -6.66 -4.10
C PHE A 69 -4.41 -7.75 -3.11
N ALA A 70 -4.11 -9.03 -3.35
CA ALA A 70 -4.28 -10.07 -2.35
C ALA A 70 -3.17 -10.04 -1.27
N ASP A 71 -2.08 -9.30 -1.51
CA ASP A 71 -1.00 -9.12 -0.54
C ASP A 71 -1.33 -7.97 0.43
N THR A 72 -1.82 -8.32 1.62
CA THR A 72 -2.18 -7.34 2.64
C THR A 72 -1.00 -6.55 3.22
N ASN A 73 0.25 -6.90 2.90
CA ASN A 73 1.40 -6.13 3.37
C ASN A 73 1.41 -4.69 2.84
N TYR A 74 0.80 -4.42 1.69
CA TYR A 74 0.70 -3.05 1.16
C TYR A 74 -0.01 -2.07 2.11
N ILE A 75 -0.98 -2.53 2.92
CA ILE A 75 -1.65 -1.66 3.90
C ILE A 75 -0.77 -1.35 5.13
N HIS A 76 0.33 -2.07 5.32
CA HIS A 76 1.29 -1.85 6.40
C HIS A 76 2.48 -0.97 5.98
N HIS A 77 2.54 -0.59 4.70
CA HIS A 77 3.57 0.30 4.14
C HIS A 77 2.92 1.55 3.50
N PRO A 78 2.29 2.42 4.32
CA PRO A 78 1.59 3.59 3.80
C PRO A 78 2.52 4.53 3.03
N GLU A 79 3.81 4.61 3.37
CA GLU A 79 4.80 5.40 2.66
C GLU A 79 4.98 4.97 1.20
N VAL A 80 4.70 3.70 0.89
CA VAL A 80 4.75 3.15 -0.48
C VAL A 80 3.39 3.28 -1.15
N THR A 81 2.35 2.77 -0.50
CA THR A 81 1.02 2.64 -1.10
C THR A 81 0.30 3.98 -1.21
N GLU A 82 0.42 4.84 -0.21
CA GLU A 82 -0.20 6.16 -0.23
C GLU A 82 0.51 7.09 -1.24
N GLN A 83 1.85 7.00 -1.35
CA GLN A 83 2.57 7.75 -2.39
C GLN A 83 2.16 7.28 -3.78
N ALA A 84 2.10 5.96 -4.02
CA ALA A 84 1.65 5.42 -5.30
C ALA A 84 0.20 5.85 -5.62
N TRP A 85 -0.66 5.91 -4.60
CA TRP A 85 -2.03 6.39 -4.76
C TRP A 85 -2.09 7.88 -5.16
N ALA A 86 -1.30 8.73 -4.50
CA ALA A 86 -1.22 10.15 -4.83
C ALA A 86 -0.72 10.37 -6.26
N ASP A 87 0.35 9.68 -6.65
CA ASP A 87 0.89 9.74 -8.01
C ASP A 87 -0.13 9.25 -9.05
N TYR A 88 -0.89 8.21 -8.73
CA TYR A 88 -1.98 7.73 -9.58
C TYR A 88 -3.08 8.76 -9.76
N CYS A 89 -3.52 9.39 -8.68
CA CYS A 89 -4.53 10.45 -8.75
C CYS A 89 -4.05 11.66 -9.58
N ASP A 90 -2.75 11.97 -9.55
CA ASP A 90 -2.18 13.04 -10.38
C ASP A 90 -2.21 12.65 -11.86
N ILE A 91 -1.78 11.45 -12.22
CA ILE A 91 -1.75 10.97 -13.61
C ILE A 91 -3.15 10.96 -14.25
N LEU A 92 -4.21 10.72 -13.49
CA LEU A 92 -5.59 10.75 -13.98
C LEU A 92 -5.97 12.12 -14.62
N ASN A 93 -5.34 13.20 -14.20
CA ASN A 93 -5.58 14.55 -14.79
C ASN A 93 -5.01 14.70 -16.21
N HIS A 94 -4.19 13.76 -16.67
CA HIS A 94 -3.52 13.82 -17.97
C HIS A 94 -4.19 12.97 -19.05
N VAL A 95 -5.38 12.44 -18.77
CA VAL A 95 -6.18 11.65 -19.72
C VAL A 95 -7.61 12.16 -19.80
N PRO A 96 -8.38 11.81 -20.85
CA PRO A 96 -9.80 12.14 -20.91
C PRO A 96 -10.55 11.62 -19.68
N LEU A 97 -11.55 12.37 -19.22
CA LEU A 97 -12.34 12.04 -18.02
C LEU A 97 -12.90 10.62 -18.05
N GLU A 98 -13.43 10.19 -19.18
CA GLU A 98 -13.96 8.84 -19.35
C GLU A 98 -12.89 7.75 -19.11
N THR A 99 -11.68 7.95 -19.64
CA THR A 99 -10.55 7.06 -19.41
C THR A 99 -10.14 7.03 -17.93
N ALA A 100 -10.10 8.20 -17.28
CA ALA A 100 -9.77 8.31 -15.87
C ALA A 100 -10.81 7.58 -14.99
N GLN A 101 -12.10 7.77 -15.28
CA GLN A 101 -13.20 7.12 -14.55
C GLN A 101 -13.19 5.60 -14.73
N GLU A 102 -12.95 5.12 -15.94
CA GLU A 102 -12.86 3.68 -16.22
C GLU A 102 -11.66 3.04 -15.51
N ALA A 103 -10.50 3.71 -15.56
CA ALA A 103 -9.30 3.23 -14.89
C ALA A 103 -9.47 3.21 -13.36
N MET A 104 -10.09 4.25 -12.78
CA MET A 104 -10.40 4.28 -11.34
C MET A 104 -11.35 3.15 -10.96
N ARG A 105 -12.43 2.95 -11.71
CA ARG A 105 -13.38 1.86 -11.47
C ARG A 105 -12.68 0.51 -11.47
N LYS A 106 -11.86 0.22 -12.50
CA LYS A 106 -11.08 -1.01 -12.61
C LYS A 106 -10.14 -1.19 -11.43
N THR A 107 -9.46 -0.12 -11.00
CA THR A 107 -8.56 -0.15 -9.85
C THR A 107 -9.29 -0.59 -8.57
N ILE A 108 -10.44 0.02 -8.28
CA ILE A 108 -11.21 -0.35 -7.08
C ILE A 108 -11.77 -1.78 -7.20
N GLU A 109 -12.24 -2.19 -8.37
CA GLU A 109 -12.69 -3.56 -8.61
C GLU A 109 -11.59 -4.60 -8.36
N GLN A 110 -10.35 -4.31 -8.74
CA GLN A 110 -9.20 -5.20 -8.47
C GLN A 110 -8.92 -5.39 -6.97
N THR A 111 -9.30 -4.45 -6.13
CA THR A 111 -9.14 -4.57 -4.67
C THR A 111 -10.21 -5.45 -4.00
N ASN A 112 -11.27 -5.88 -4.72
CA ASN A 112 -12.33 -6.77 -4.21
C ASN A 112 -11.87 -8.21 -3.90
N VAL A 113 -10.58 -8.44 -3.73
CA VAL A 113 -9.98 -9.73 -3.37
C VAL A 113 -9.77 -9.88 -1.86
N ASP A 114 -9.64 -8.77 -1.13
CA ASP A 114 -9.49 -8.74 0.32
C ASP A 114 -10.17 -7.51 0.93
N LYS A 115 -11.00 -7.71 1.98
CA LYS A 115 -11.78 -6.62 2.59
C LYS A 115 -10.88 -5.53 3.21
N LYS A 116 -9.73 -5.88 3.78
CA LYS A 116 -8.85 -4.89 4.42
C LYS A 116 -8.18 -4.01 3.38
N VAL A 117 -7.71 -4.62 2.29
CA VAL A 117 -7.11 -3.88 1.16
C VAL A 117 -8.16 -3.00 0.49
N PHE A 118 -9.36 -3.54 0.24
CA PHE A 118 -10.48 -2.77 -0.32
C PHE A 118 -10.80 -1.55 0.53
N THR A 119 -10.96 -1.74 1.85
CA THR A 119 -11.27 -0.65 2.78
C THR A 119 -10.14 0.38 2.79
N TYR A 120 -8.88 -0.06 2.88
CA TYR A 120 -7.74 0.85 2.88
C TYR A 120 -7.65 1.72 1.62
N ILE A 121 -7.81 1.12 0.44
CA ILE A 121 -7.77 1.86 -0.84
C ILE A 121 -8.97 2.80 -0.99
N THR A 122 -10.17 2.39 -0.57
CA THR A 122 -11.34 3.29 -0.59
C THR A 122 -11.24 4.42 0.43
N ASP A 123 -10.57 4.21 1.58
CA ASP A 123 -10.26 5.26 2.55
C ASP A 123 -9.24 6.26 1.99
N LEU A 124 -8.23 5.79 1.23
CA LEU A 124 -7.33 6.68 0.50
C LEU A 124 -8.10 7.49 -0.55
N ALA A 125 -9.01 6.87 -1.30
CA ALA A 125 -9.86 7.59 -2.24
C ALA A 125 -10.71 8.67 -1.55
N ASP A 126 -11.29 8.38 -0.38
CA ASP A 126 -12.01 9.35 0.44
C ASP A 126 -11.11 10.53 0.85
N LYS A 127 -9.94 10.22 1.39
CA LYS A 127 -8.94 11.19 1.85
C LYS A 127 -8.46 12.12 0.72
N TYR A 128 -8.16 11.56 -0.45
CA TYR A 128 -7.56 12.33 -1.55
C TYR A 128 -8.58 13.00 -2.46
N LEU A 129 -9.70 12.34 -2.77
CA LEU A 129 -10.62 12.78 -3.81
C LEU A 129 -11.89 13.45 -3.27
N TYR A 130 -12.23 13.23 -1.97
CA TYR A 130 -13.47 13.74 -1.40
C TYR A 130 -13.27 14.73 -0.25
N ASP A 131 -12.23 14.58 0.59
CA ASP A 131 -11.97 15.48 1.71
C ASP A 131 -11.91 16.93 1.21
N PRO A 132 -12.69 17.86 1.82
CA PRO A 132 -12.71 19.27 1.39
C PRO A 132 -11.37 19.99 1.54
N ASN A 133 -10.46 19.49 2.37
CA ASN A 133 -9.12 20.05 2.56
C ASN A 133 -8.08 19.41 1.64
N SER A 134 -8.45 18.39 0.86
CA SER A 134 -7.53 17.77 -0.09
C SER A 134 -7.26 18.67 -1.29
N PRO A 135 -6.00 18.97 -1.63
CA PRO A 135 -5.66 19.70 -2.84
C PRO A 135 -5.96 18.90 -4.12
N MET A 136 -6.16 17.58 -3.98
CA MET A 136 -6.45 16.66 -5.08
C MET A 136 -7.94 16.32 -5.19
N ARG A 137 -8.81 17.05 -4.43
CA ARG A 137 -10.24 16.79 -4.44
C ARG A 137 -10.80 16.82 -5.86
N ASN A 138 -11.44 15.72 -6.26
CA ASN A 138 -12.06 15.57 -7.57
C ASN A 138 -13.25 14.60 -7.49
N GLU A 139 -14.47 15.16 -7.44
CA GLU A 139 -15.69 14.34 -7.32
C GLU A 139 -15.91 13.45 -8.55
N GLU A 140 -15.45 13.88 -9.74
CA GLU A 140 -15.58 13.07 -10.96
C GLU A 140 -14.75 11.78 -10.91
N PHE A 141 -13.57 11.83 -10.28
CA PHE A 141 -12.75 10.64 -10.04
C PHE A 141 -13.27 9.81 -8.85
N TYR A 142 -13.99 10.43 -7.91
CA TYR A 142 -14.54 9.75 -6.76
C TYR A 142 -15.85 9.00 -7.06
N ILE A 143 -16.62 9.40 -8.05
CA ILE A 143 -17.86 8.75 -8.47
C ILE A 143 -17.65 7.25 -8.80
N PRO A 144 -16.67 6.85 -9.63
CA PRO A 144 -16.40 5.44 -9.90
C PRO A 144 -16.04 4.63 -8.65
N VAL A 145 -15.37 5.25 -7.66
CA VAL A 145 -15.07 4.61 -6.38
C VAL A 145 -16.38 4.28 -5.64
N LEU A 146 -17.29 5.25 -5.56
CA LEU A 146 -18.59 5.06 -4.92
C LEU A 146 -19.42 3.97 -5.62
N ASP A 147 -19.42 3.97 -6.95
CA ASP A 147 -20.11 2.95 -7.74
C ASP A 147 -19.54 1.55 -7.46
N ALA A 148 -18.22 1.41 -7.41
CA ALA A 148 -17.55 0.15 -7.08
C ALA A 148 -17.81 -0.29 -5.62
N MET A 149 -17.86 0.65 -4.67
CA MET A 149 -18.21 0.35 -3.28
C MET A 149 -19.65 -0.18 -3.17
N LEU A 150 -20.60 0.42 -3.89
CA LEU A 150 -22.00 -0.02 -3.89
C LEU A 150 -22.17 -1.41 -4.53
N ALA A 151 -21.36 -1.73 -5.54
CA ALA A 151 -21.36 -3.02 -6.21
C ALA A 151 -20.58 -4.11 -5.47
N SER A 152 -19.69 -3.74 -4.54
CA SER A 152 -18.80 -4.68 -3.86
C SER A 152 -19.56 -5.70 -3.03
N PRO A 153 -19.25 -7.00 -3.17
CA PRO A 153 -19.75 -8.05 -2.28
C PRO A 153 -19.09 -8.07 -0.92
N LEU A 154 -17.97 -7.34 -0.74
CA LEU A 154 -17.22 -7.29 0.52
C LEU A 154 -17.87 -6.37 1.56
N LEU A 155 -18.74 -5.44 1.12
CA LEU A 155 -19.43 -4.51 2.01
C LEU A 155 -20.83 -5.00 2.35
N GLU A 156 -21.16 -4.91 3.63
CA GLU A 156 -22.52 -5.13 4.11
C GLU A 156 -23.40 -3.91 3.78
N GLU A 157 -24.73 -4.07 3.80
CA GLU A 157 -25.67 -3.00 3.46
C GLU A 157 -25.52 -1.76 4.34
N ILE A 158 -25.18 -1.94 5.62
CA ILE A 158 -24.92 -0.84 6.52
C ILE A 158 -23.68 -0.01 6.11
N GLU A 159 -22.65 -0.68 5.57
CA GLU A 159 -21.43 -0.03 5.09
C GLU A 159 -21.66 0.74 3.77
N LYS A 160 -22.69 0.39 3.02
CA LYS A 160 -23.09 1.05 1.75
C LYS A 160 -23.93 2.31 1.94
N VAL A 161 -24.46 2.58 3.14
CA VAL A 161 -25.32 3.75 3.41
C VAL A 161 -24.60 5.07 3.08
N ARG A 162 -23.37 5.23 3.57
CA ARG A 162 -22.57 6.45 3.35
C ARG A 162 -22.15 6.62 1.88
N PRO A 163 -21.62 5.61 1.20
CA PRO A 163 -21.33 5.66 -0.24
C PRO A 163 -22.56 6.03 -1.07
N LYS A 164 -23.73 5.46 -0.76
CA LYS A 164 -24.98 5.78 -1.46
C LYS A 164 -25.37 7.24 -1.34
N ALA A 165 -25.38 7.77 -0.11
CA ALA A 165 -25.70 9.18 0.13
C ALA A 165 -24.75 10.13 -0.61
N ARG A 166 -23.44 9.83 -0.60
CA ARG A 166 -22.43 10.62 -1.31
C ARG A 166 -22.60 10.53 -2.83
N ARG A 167 -22.93 9.35 -3.35
CA ARG A 167 -23.19 9.16 -4.77
C ARG A 167 -24.38 9.96 -5.25
N GLU A 168 -25.48 9.99 -4.49
CA GLU A 168 -26.66 10.80 -4.79
C GLU A 168 -26.34 12.31 -4.76
N LEU A 169 -25.52 12.75 -3.79
CA LEU A 169 -25.11 14.15 -3.69
C LEU A 169 -24.22 14.57 -4.87
N ALA A 170 -23.23 13.75 -5.25
CA ALA A 170 -22.37 14.01 -6.39
C ALA A 170 -23.17 14.12 -7.70
N GLN A 171 -24.21 13.29 -7.88
CA GLN A 171 -25.10 13.40 -9.06
C GLN A 171 -25.88 14.71 -9.09
N LYS A 172 -26.37 15.18 -7.94
CA LYS A 172 -27.11 16.45 -7.86
C LYS A 172 -26.20 17.64 -8.20
N ASN A 173 -24.96 17.60 -7.78
CA ASN A 173 -23.99 18.67 -8.08
C ASN A 173 -23.69 18.80 -9.58
N ARG A 174 -23.78 17.71 -10.34
CA ARG A 174 -23.61 17.71 -11.80
C ARG A 174 -24.76 18.39 -12.56
N ILE A 175 -25.99 18.31 -12.02
CA ILE A 175 -27.19 18.86 -12.70
C ILE A 175 -27.27 20.38 -12.54
N GLY A 176 -26.55 20.96 -11.58
CA GLY A 176 -26.57 22.39 -11.28
C GLY A 176 -25.46 23.20 -11.93
N THR A 177 -24.61 22.58 -12.73
CA THR A 177 -23.57 23.22 -13.56
C THR A 177 -24.04 23.20 -15.01
#